data_224379a80b690b54547639a31506d7df
#
_entry.id   224379a80b690b54547639a31506d7df
#
_cell.length_a   1.000
_cell.length_b   1.000
_cell.length_c   1.000
_cell.angle_alpha   90.00
_cell.angle_beta   90.00
_cell.angle_gamma   90.00
#
_symmetry.space_group_name_H-M   'P 1'
#
loop_
_entity.id
_entity.type
_entity.pdbx_description
1 polymer ?
#
loop_
_entity_poly.entity_id
_entity_poly.type
_entity_poly.pdbx_seq_one_letter_code
_entity_poly.pdbx_strand_id
1 'polypeptide(L)'
;FQRPGKFRWTYRKPYEQLIVGDGARFWLYDADLNQVTVKKLDAALGSSPAALLSGSNEIERDFTLRESGSRAGLDWLQAIPKGQDSGFEKIRMAFDAQAGLVIMELNDTFGHKTVLRFSAMQRNPKFLERLFEFTPPKGADVLGE
;
A
#
# COMPACT_ATOMS: atom_id res chain seq x y z
N PHE A 1 -3.61 4.14 7.11
CA PHE A 1 -3.95 2.70 7.02
C PHE A 1 -4.68 2.27 8.29
N GLN A 2 -5.69 1.47 8.11
CA GLN A 2 -6.35 0.75 9.20
C GLN A 2 -6.57 -0.69 8.78
N ARG A 3 -5.82 -1.61 9.37
CA ARG A 3 -5.95 -3.03 9.05
C ARG A 3 -7.23 -3.61 9.61
N PRO A 4 -7.84 -4.59 8.94
CA PRO A 4 -7.48 -5.06 7.60
C PRO A 4 -8.18 -4.27 6.50
N GLY A 5 -7.47 -4.03 5.39
CA GLY A 5 -8.08 -3.62 4.14
C GLY A 5 -8.55 -2.19 4.01
N LYS A 6 -8.31 -1.34 5.01
CA LYS A 6 -8.70 0.07 4.93
C LYS A 6 -7.49 0.96 4.80
N PHE A 7 -7.48 1.78 3.75
CA PHE A 7 -6.39 2.71 3.52
C PHE A 7 -6.85 3.88 2.66
N ARG A 8 -6.08 4.96 2.76
CA ARG A 8 -6.23 6.13 1.91
C ARG A 8 -4.84 6.62 1.53
N TRP A 9 -4.56 6.64 0.25
CA TRP A 9 -3.28 7.03 -0.31
C TRP A 9 -3.48 8.13 -1.34
N THR A 10 -2.85 9.28 -1.14
CA THR A 10 -2.97 10.41 -2.04
C THR A 10 -1.63 10.69 -2.69
N TYR A 11 -1.59 10.66 -4.02
CA TYR A 11 -0.49 11.18 -4.82
C TYR A 11 -0.79 12.63 -5.18
N ARG A 12 0.15 13.52 -4.94
CA ARG A 12 0.01 14.94 -5.26
C ARG A 12 0.81 15.32 -6.49
N LYS A 13 1.97 14.72 -6.69
CA LYS A 13 2.89 15.00 -7.79
C LYS A 13 3.45 13.71 -8.35
N PRO A 14 3.74 13.62 -9.65
CA PRO A 14 3.45 14.62 -10.70
C PRO A 14 1.97 14.71 -11.07
N TYR A 15 1.17 13.69 -10.75
CA TYR A 15 -0.26 13.63 -11.05
C TYR A 15 -1.05 13.42 -9.77
N GLU A 16 -2.23 14.03 -9.71
CA GLU A 16 -3.11 13.89 -8.56
C GLU A 16 -3.94 12.61 -8.69
N GLN A 17 -3.73 11.68 -7.78
CA GLN A 17 -4.49 10.44 -7.71
C GLN A 17 -4.85 10.12 -6.27
N LEU A 18 -6.02 9.54 -6.08
CA LEU A 18 -6.48 9.08 -4.78
C LEU A 18 -6.79 7.60 -4.85
N ILE A 19 -6.21 6.84 -3.94
CA ILE A 19 -6.47 5.41 -3.82
C ILE A 19 -7.08 5.15 -2.45
N VAL A 20 -8.23 4.48 -2.43
CA VAL A 20 -8.94 4.17 -1.19
C VAL A 20 -9.29 2.69 -1.16
N GLY A 21 -8.95 2.05 -0.05
CA GLY A 21 -9.48 0.74 0.31
C GLY A 21 -10.51 0.91 1.42
N ASP A 22 -11.74 0.50 1.19
CA ASP A 22 -12.83 0.66 2.15
C ASP A 22 -13.09 -0.58 3.00
N GLY A 23 -12.23 -1.60 2.86
CA GLY A 23 -12.39 -2.89 3.52
C GLY A 23 -13.03 -3.96 2.63
N ALA A 24 -13.68 -3.57 1.55
CA ALA A 24 -14.33 -4.48 0.61
C ALA A 24 -13.88 -4.23 -0.82
N ARG A 25 -13.70 -2.98 -1.20
CA ARG A 25 -13.35 -2.56 -2.56
C ARG A 25 -12.12 -1.69 -2.57
N PHE A 26 -11.44 -1.72 -3.72
CA PHE A 26 -10.31 -0.85 -4.06
C PHE A 26 -10.82 0.20 -5.05
N TRP A 27 -10.61 1.46 -4.72
CA TRP A 27 -11.00 2.60 -5.52
C TRP A 27 -9.77 3.40 -5.95
N LEU A 28 -9.61 3.62 -7.25
CA LEU A 28 -8.58 4.49 -7.80
C LEU A 28 -9.25 5.63 -8.53
N TYR A 29 -9.07 6.84 -8.06
CA TYR A 29 -9.56 8.05 -8.70
C TYR A 29 -8.40 8.83 -9.31
N ASP A 30 -8.47 9.04 -10.63
CA ASP A 30 -7.54 9.87 -11.38
C ASP A 30 -8.22 11.20 -11.65
N ALA A 31 -7.75 12.28 -11.01
CA ALA A 31 -8.37 13.59 -11.12
C ALA A 31 -8.20 14.20 -12.50
N ASP A 32 -7.07 13.97 -13.16
CA ASP A 32 -6.79 14.52 -14.48
C ASP A 32 -7.70 13.94 -15.56
N LEU A 33 -8.00 12.64 -15.46
CA LEU A 33 -8.88 11.95 -16.39
C LEU A 33 -10.34 11.94 -15.95
N ASN A 34 -10.60 12.36 -14.72
CA ASN A 34 -11.92 12.28 -14.08
C ASN A 34 -12.52 10.87 -14.17
N GLN A 35 -11.65 9.86 -13.91
CA GLN A 35 -12.00 8.45 -13.98
C GLN A 35 -11.84 7.78 -12.64
N VAL A 36 -12.74 6.85 -12.36
CA VAL A 36 -12.70 6.00 -11.17
C VAL A 36 -12.58 4.54 -11.63
N THR A 37 -11.60 3.84 -11.11
CA THR A 37 -11.48 2.39 -11.28
C THR A 37 -11.86 1.73 -9.96
N VAL A 38 -12.73 0.73 -10.01
CA VAL A 38 -13.14 -0.02 -8.84
C VAL A 38 -12.90 -1.50 -9.05
N LYS A 39 -12.35 -2.17 -8.03
CA LYS A 39 -12.06 -3.60 -8.04
C LYS A 39 -12.34 -4.20 -6.67
N LYS A 40 -12.51 -5.52 -6.63
CA LYS A 40 -12.55 -6.22 -5.35
C LYS A 40 -11.20 -6.09 -4.66
N LEU A 41 -11.23 -5.80 -3.37
CA LEU A 41 -10.02 -5.50 -2.61
C LEU A 41 -9.01 -6.66 -2.61
N ASP A 42 -9.49 -7.88 -2.37
CA ASP A 42 -8.61 -9.06 -2.32
C ASP A 42 -7.87 -9.27 -3.64
N ALA A 43 -8.57 -9.11 -4.76
CA ALA A 43 -7.98 -9.26 -6.08
C ALA A 43 -6.98 -8.13 -6.40
N ALA A 44 -7.25 -6.92 -5.93
CA ALA A 44 -6.40 -5.77 -6.17
C ALA A 44 -5.12 -5.77 -5.31
N LEU A 45 -5.24 -6.19 -4.05
CA LEU A 45 -4.09 -6.22 -3.14
C LEU A 45 -3.14 -7.38 -3.43
N GLY A 46 -3.64 -8.62 -3.39
CA GLY A 46 -2.83 -9.81 -3.66
C GLY A 46 -1.48 -9.80 -2.92
N SER A 47 -0.40 -9.96 -3.67
CA SER A 47 0.98 -9.88 -3.18
C SER A 47 1.63 -8.52 -3.47
N SER A 48 0.85 -7.46 -3.54
CA SER A 48 1.36 -6.11 -3.78
C SER A 48 1.96 -5.48 -2.52
N PRO A 49 2.80 -4.42 -2.64
CA PRO A 49 3.30 -3.70 -1.48
C PRO A 49 2.19 -3.13 -0.59
N ALA A 50 1.06 -2.73 -1.17
CA ALA A 50 -0.08 -2.24 -0.40
C ALA A 50 -0.65 -3.29 0.55
N ALA A 51 -0.55 -4.57 0.20
CA ALA A 51 -0.99 -5.66 1.07
C ALA A 51 -0.16 -5.75 2.36
N LEU A 52 1.13 -5.43 2.31
CA LEU A 52 1.97 -5.37 3.50
C LEU A 52 1.52 -4.28 4.47
N LEU A 53 1.08 -3.15 3.93
CA LEU A 53 0.72 -1.99 4.75
C LEU A 53 -0.71 -2.09 5.30
N SER A 54 -1.65 -2.55 4.49
CA SER A 54 -3.08 -2.43 4.79
C SER A 54 -3.89 -3.71 4.59
N GLY A 55 -3.26 -4.81 4.20
CA GLY A 55 -3.96 -6.06 3.97
C GLY A 55 -4.35 -6.79 5.25
N SER A 56 -4.55 -8.09 5.14
CA SER A 56 -4.80 -9.00 6.26
C SER A 56 -3.58 -9.04 7.19
N ASN A 57 -3.81 -9.37 8.47
CA ASN A 57 -2.71 -9.64 9.40
C ASN A 57 -1.98 -10.95 9.07
N GLU A 58 -2.52 -11.76 8.17
CA GLU A 58 -1.90 -13.00 7.69
C GLU A 58 -0.91 -12.72 6.56
N ILE A 59 0.10 -11.90 6.83
CA ILE A 59 1.08 -11.48 5.82
C ILE A 59 1.81 -12.67 5.21
N GLU A 60 2.10 -13.69 6.02
CA GLU A 60 2.82 -14.87 5.59
C GLU A 60 2.06 -15.73 4.57
N ARG A 61 0.78 -15.50 4.40
CA ARG A 61 -0.02 -16.16 3.36
C ARG A 61 0.45 -15.76 1.97
N ASP A 62 0.80 -14.48 1.78
CA ASP A 62 1.11 -13.92 0.46
C ASP A 62 2.60 -13.60 0.28
N PHE A 63 3.37 -13.60 1.36
CA PHE A 63 4.80 -13.24 1.34
C PHE A 63 5.63 -14.23 2.14
N THR A 64 6.86 -14.46 1.66
CA THR A 64 7.90 -15.10 2.44
C THR A 64 8.71 -14.02 3.13
N LEU A 65 8.75 -14.05 4.46
CA LEU A 65 9.42 -13.04 5.27
C LEU A 65 10.79 -13.52 5.73
N ARG A 66 11.80 -12.64 5.67
CA ARG A 66 13.16 -12.92 6.18
C ARG A 66 13.70 -11.69 6.89
N GLU A 67 14.30 -11.91 8.05
CA GLU A 67 15.05 -10.86 8.73
C GLU A 67 16.36 -10.62 7.97
N SER A 68 16.69 -9.34 7.75
CA SER A 68 17.89 -8.93 7.02
C SER A 68 18.93 -8.24 7.90
N GLY A 69 18.78 -8.35 9.22
CA GLY A 69 19.71 -7.79 10.18
C GLY A 69 19.50 -6.33 10.49
N SER A 70 20.40 -5.78 11.29
CA SER A 70 20.34 -4.38 11.74
C SER A 70 21.48 -3.59 11.11
N ARG A 71 21.15 -2.43 10.52
CA ARG A 71 22.13 -1.52 9.93
C ARG A 71 21.74 -0.07 10.21
N ALA A 72 22.70 0.76 10.62
CA ALA A 72 22.49 2.18 10.88
C ALA A 72 21.34 2.45 11.88
N GLY A 73 21.19 1.59 12.88
CA GLY A 73 20.14 1.72 13.88
C GLY A 73 18.75 1.29 13.43
N LEU A 74 18.64 0.69 12.26
CA LEU A 74 17.35 0.21 11.70
C LEU A 74 17.36 -1.31 11.58
N ASP A 75 16.23 -1.91 11.89
CA ASP A 75 16.01 -3.34 11.67
C ASP A 75 15.37 -3.56 10.31
N TRP A 76 15.96 -4.43 9.50
CA TRP A 76 15.52 -4.70 8.15
C TRP A 76 14.79 -6.02 8.03
N LEU A 77 13.69 -6.00 7.32
CA LEU A 77 12.88 -7.17 6.98
C LEU A 77 12.71 -7.23 5.47
N GLN A 78 12.86 -8.42 4.90
CA GLN A 78 12.63 -8.67 3.48
C GLN A 78 11.36 -9.47 3.30
N ALA A 79 10.50 -9.02 2.40
CA ALA A 79 9.27 -9.72 2.01
C ALA A 79 9.36 -10.09 0.53
N ILE A 80 9.20 -11.38 0.24
CA ILE A 80 9.23 -11.89 -1.13
C ILE A 80 7.81 -12.34 -1.47
N PRO A 81 7.17 -11.74 -2.50
CA PRO A 81 5.84 -12.17 -2.91
C PRO A 81 5.83 -13.64 -3.33
N LYS A 82 4.83 -14.38 -2.87
CA LYS A 82 4.65 -15.78 -3.27
C LYS A 82 3.97 -15.89 -4.63
N GLY A 83 3.12 -14.90 -4.99
CA GLY A 83 2.45 -14.85 -6.27
C GLY A 83 3.37 -14.34 -7.37
N GLN A 84 3.25 -14.91 -8.58
CA GLN A 84 4.06 -14.51 -9.73
C GLN A 84 3.54 -13.24 -10.41
N ASP A 85 2.32 -12.82 -10.10
CA ASP A 85 1.63 -11.73 -10.78
C ASP A 85 1.77 -10.37 -10.09
N SER A 86 2.59 -10.28 -9.02
CA SER A 86 2.70 -9.06 -8.23
C SER A 86 3.46 -7.94 -8.95
N GLY A 87 4.29 -8.26 -9.92
CA GLY A 87 5.19 -7.30 -10.57
C GLY A 87 6.40 -6.92 -9.73
N PHE A 88 6.53 -7.45 -8.52
CA PHE A 88 7.63 -7.16 -7.61
C PHE A 88 8.43 -8.40 -7.32
N GLU A 89 9.75 -8.25 -7.31
CA GLU A 89 10.68 -9.33 -6.99
C GLU A 89 10.89 -9.46 -5.49
N LYS A 90 11.06 -8.32 -4.81
CA LYS A 90 11.19 -8.28 -3.36
C LYS A 90 10.85 -6.89 -2.83
N ILE A 91 10.47 -6.86 -1.57
CA ILE A 91 10.18 -5.64 -0.83
C ILE A 91 11.02 -5.67 0.44
N ARG A 92 11.79 -4.61 0.69
CA ARG A 92 12.60 -4.48 1.90
C ARG A 92 12.05 -3.36 2.75
N MET A 93 11.93 -3.61 4.05
CA MET A 93 11.37 -2.66 5.00
C MET A 93 12.35 -2.42 6.13
N ALA A 94 12.54 -1.17 6.51
CA ALA A 94 13.37 -0.80 7.64
C ALA A 94 12.52 -0.20 8.75
N PHE A 95 12.76 -0.66 9.96
CA PHE A 95 12.01 -0.27 11.14
C PHE A 95 12.93 0.42 12.13
N ASP A 96 12.48 1.56 12.64
CA ASP A 96 13.07 2.24 13.76
C ASP A 96 12.33 1.80 15.03
N ALA A 97 13.07 1.61 16.14
CA ALA A 97 12.48 1.13 17.38
C ALA A 97 11.40 2.05 17.94
N GLN A 98 11.48 3.34 17.65
CA GLN A 98 10.52 4.34 18.14
C GLN A 98 9.49 4.72 17.08
N ALA A 99 9.93 4.99 15.85
CA ALA A 99 9.06 5.48 14.79
C ALA A 99 8.31 4.39 14.03
N GLY A 100 8.76 3.13 14.10
CA GLY A 100 8.18 2.04 13.34
C GLY A 100 8.74 1.98 11.93
N LEU A 101 7.89 1.72 10.94
CA LEU A 101 8.30 1.63 9.54
C LEU A 101 8.75 2.99 9.02
N VAL A 102 10.00 3.11 8.59
CA VAL A 102 10.57 4.38 8.11
C VAL A 102 11.01 4.32 6.65
N ILE A 103 11.36 3.14 6.14
CA ILE A 103 11.77 2.98 4.74
C ILE A 103 11.13 1.73 4.17
N MET A 104 10.68 1.83 2.91
CA MET A 104 10.25 0.68 2.13
C MET A 104 10.94 0.76 0.76
N GLU A 105 11.67 -0.27 0.39
CA GLU A 105 12.32 -0.40 -0.91
C GLU A 105 11.57 -1.42 -1.74
N LEU A 106 11.12 -1.01 -2.92
CA LEU A 106 10.38 -1.84 -3.85
C LEU A 106 11.28 -2.17 -5.04
N ASN A 107 11.57 -3.46 -5.24
CA ASN A 107 12.32 -3.92 -6.40
C ASN A 107 11.34 -4.64 -7.34
N ASP A 108 11.12 -4.09 -8.52
CA ASP A 108 10.22 -4.69 -9.49
C ASP A 108 10.94 -5.75 -10.34
N THR A 109 10.18 -6.47 -11.15
CA THR A 109 10.73 -7.52 -12.02
C THR A 109 11.46 -6.98 -13.25
N PHE A 110 11.41 -5.66 -13.48
CA PHE A 110 12.10 -4.98 -14.57
C PHE A 110 13.44 -4.36 -14.16
N GLY A 111 13.87 -4.57 -12.92
CA GLY A 111 15.13 -4.04 -12.40
C GLY A 111 15.04 -2.63 -11.83
N HIS A 112 13.86 -2.06 -11.71
CA HIS A 112 13.66 -0.74 -11.10
C HIS A 112 13.59 -0.86 -9.59
N LYS A 113 14.14 0.14 -8.91
CA LYS A 113 14.09 0.24 -7.46
C LYS A 113 13.39 1.54 -7.06
N THR A 114 12.35 1.43 -6.26
CA THR A 114 11.64 2.57 -5.69
C THR A 114 11.88 2.60 -4.20
N VAL A 115 12.24 3.75 -3.65
CA VAL A 115 12.44 3.93 -2.21
C VAL A 115 11.38 4.88 -1.68
N LEU A 116 10.61 4.40 -0.71
CA LEU A 116 9.63 5.20 0.01
C LEU A 116 10.20 5.52 1.39
N ARG A 117 10.24 6.80 1.73
CA ARG A 117 10.63 7.26 3.06
C ARG A 117 9.41 7.83 3.74
N PHE A 118 9.11 7.31 4.92
CA PHE A 118 7.96 7.73 5.71
C PHE A 118 8.39 8.72 6.78
N SER A 119 7.60 9.76 6.95
CA SER A 119 7.82 10.77 7.98
C SER A 119 6.49 11.16 8.62
N ALA A 120 6.53 11.81 9.77
CA ALA A 120 5.35 12.22 10.52
C ALA A 120 4.38 11.04 10.77
N MET A 121 4.93 9.85 11.03
CA MET A 121 4.16 8.65 11.29
C MET A 121 3.43 8.77 12.63
N GLN A 122 2.14 8.47 12.61
CA GLN A 122 1.32 8.40 13.82
C GLN A 122 0.83 6.96 14.00
N ARG A 123 1.02 6.41 15.20
CA ARG A 123 0.53 5.09 15.54
C ARG A 123 -0.83 5.19 16.21
N ASN A 124 -1.75 4.34 15.78
CA ASN A 124 -3.08 4.23 16.35
C ASN A 124 -3.80 5.57 16.51
N PRO A 125 -3.76 6.48 15.49
CA PRO A 125 -4.51 7.71 15.57
C PRO A 125 -6.01 7.40 15.50
N LYS A 126 -6.82 8.33 16.00
CA LYS A 126 -8.26 8.23 15.80
C LYS A 126 -8.60 8.74 14.41
N PHE A 127 -9.30 7.91 13.64
CA PHE A 127 -9.76 8.29 12.31
C PHE A 127 -11.21 8.74 12.32
N LEU A 128 -11.51 9.70 11.44
CA LEU A 128 -12.89 10.02 11.11
C LEU A 128 -13.50 8.81 10.37
N GLU A 129 -14.77 8.49 10.64
CA GLU A 129 -15.43 7.32 10.08
C GLU A 129 -15.38 7.28 8.56
N ARG A 130 -15.45 8.45 7.89
CA ARG A 130 -15.49 8.56 6.43
C ARG A 130 -14.12 8.61 5.77
N LEU A 131 -13.03 8.54 6.53
CA LEU A 131 -11.69 8.65 5.96
C LEU A 131 -11.42 7.56 4.92
N PHE A 132 -11.92 6.36 5.15
CA PHE A 132 -11.71 5.20 4.29
C PHE A 132 -12.93 4.89 3.41
N GLU A 133 -13.84 5.84 3.25
CA GLU A 133 -14.96 5.74 2.32
C GLU A 133 -14.66 6.55 1.07
N PHE A 134 -15.16 6.07 -0.08
CA PHE A 134 -15.02 6.76 -1.35
C PHE A 134 -16.36 6.80 -2.08
N THR A 135 -16.74 7.98 -2.52
CA THR A 135 -17.90 8.17 -3.40
C THR A 135 -17.40 8.82 -4.68
N PRO A 136 -17.65 8.22 -5.86
CA PRO A 136 -17.22 8.82 -7.11
C PRO A 136 -17.77 10.24 -7.26
N PRO A 137 -16.93 11.21 -7.68
CA PRO A 137 -17.39 12.55 -7.93
C PRO A 137 -18.45 12.57 -9.04
N LYS A 138 -19.34 13.55 -8.98
CA LYS A 138 -20.36 13.72 -10.01
C LYS A 138 -19.71 13.95 -11.37
N GLY A 139 -20.13 13.18 -12.37
CA GLY A 139 -19.59 13.26 -13.72
C GLY A 139 -18.34 12.44 -13.97
N ALA A 140 -17.81 11.73 -12.97
CA ALA A 140 -16.67 10.84 -13.17
C ALA A 140 -17.10 9.54 -13.87
N ASP A 141 -16.26 9.06 -14.77
CA ASP A 141 -16.44 7.75 -15.40
C ASP A 141 -16.00 6.66 -14.43
N VAL A 142 -16.89 5.71 -14.16
CA VAL A 142 -16.59 4.58 -13.27
C VAL A 142 -16.37 3.33 -14.10
N LEU A 143 -15.16 2.76 -14.01
CA LEU A 143 -14.74 1.56 -14.74
C LEU A 143 -14.52 0.41 -13.77
N GLY A 144 -14.92 -0.78 -14.18
CA GLY A 144 -14.72 -1.99 -13.41
C GLY A 144 -16.02 -2.55 -12.84
N GLU A 145 -15.92 -3.20 -11.70
CA GLU A 145 -17.04 -3.91 -11.06
C GLU A 145 -18.05 -2.99 -10.42
#